data_33c6671a6ecf1bb59286a6b2a5080638
#
_entry.id   33c6671a6ecf1bb59286a6b2a5080638
#
_cell.length_a   1.000
_cell.length_b   1.000
_cell.length_c   1.000
_cell.angle_alpha   90.00
_cell.angle_beta   90.00
_cell.angle_gamma   90.00
#
_symmetry.space_group_name_H-M   'P 1'
#
loop_
_entity.id
_entity.type
_entity.pdbx_description
1 polymer ?
#
loop_
_entity_poly.entity_id
_entity_poly.type
_entity_poly.pdbx_seq_one_letter_code
_entity_poly.pdbx_strand_id
1 'polypeptide(L)'
;MSSIIFSILSIYIFIVMGYVAKMSFKEQIDDKTITLINVYFLQVFLTFWGLLIRPIDSTLFFAPSIYLLIIVIVVILSALVAKFLFEDKKEYSIATVAAIIGNTGNLGIPINIAIFGEESIPYTTIVNLVNVFVVYTIGVYYYSRGTFDTKTSLLNIVKLPILWAAILAILLSVYQIPIHDSIMNMLMMGAYASMTMQLFLFGIYLYGTQIKEVSKKLIIWVLSIKFILLPLIALIILVNIEMDKMIKGIIFIELLMPLAVANVNLASLYECKPKVVTALVFISSSLFLGIIFLGVEILKFL
;
A
#
# COMPACT_ATOMS: atom_id res chain seq x y z
N MET A 1 18.71 -2.61 14.41
CA MET A 1 18.78 -3.41 13.17
C MET A 1 18.19 -4.82 13.30
N SER A 2 18.52 -5.58 14.33
CA SER A 2 17.93 -6.94 14.54
C SER A 2 16.39 -6.91 14.64
N SER A 3 15.80 -5.96 15.38
CA SER A 3 14.34 -5.83 15.53
C SER A 3 13.60 -5.59 14.20
N ILE A 4 14.14 -4.74 13.33
CA ILE A 4 13.56 -4.47 11.99
C ILE A 4 13.54 -5.76 11.15
N ILE A 5 14.64 -6.49 11.14
CA ILE A 5 14.75 -7.76 10.39
C ILE A 5 13.76 -8.78 10.94
N PHE A 6 13.66 -8.97 12.26
CA PHE A 6 12.72 -9.90 12.88
C PHE A 6 11.26 -9.51 12.58
N SER A 7 10.91 -8.22 12.65
CA SER A 7 9.56 -7.74 12.30
C SER A 7 9.22 -8.07 10.86
N ILE A 8 10.15 -7.85 9.93
CA ILE A 8 9.94 -8.19 8.52
C ILE A 8 9.77 -9.71 8.35
N LEU A 9 10.67 -10.51 8.91
CA LEU A 9 10.65 -11.97 8.77
C LEU A 9 9.38 -12.60 9.35
N SER A 10 8.87 -12.10 10.48
CA SER A 10 7.62 -12.63 11.08
C SER A 10 6.40 -12.42 10.19
N ILE A 11 6.36 -11.34 9.42
CA ILE A 11 5.28 -11.06 8.46
C ILE A 11 5.36 -12.02 7.27
N TYR A 12 6.57 -12.37 6.82
CA TYR A 12 6.77 -13.27 5.67
C TYR A 12 6.28 -14.70 5.92
N ILE A 13 6.08 -15.14 7.17
CA ILE A 13 5.54 -16.47 7.47
C ILE A 13 4.16 -16.68 6.84
N PHE A 14 3.30 -15.65 6.86
CA PHE A 14 1.96 -15.73 6.23
C PHE A 14 2.05 -15.85 4.72
N ILE A 15 3.05 -15.21 4.10
CA ILE A 15 3.32 -15.32 2.66
C ILE A 15 3.75 -16.75 2.32
N VAL A 16 4.67 -17.30 3.11
CA VAL A 16 5.12 -18.71 2.94
C VAL A 16 3.96 -19.68 3.13
N MET A 17 3.11 -19.48 4.13
CA MET A 17 1.91 -20.30 4.36
C MET A 17 0.96 -20.26 3.16
N GLY A 18 0.70 -19.08 2.58
CA GLY A 18 -0.13 -18.95 1.37
C GLY A 18 0.45 -19.67 0.16
N TYR A 19 1.77 -19.55 -0.05
CA TYR A 19 2.48 -20.28 -1.11
C TYR A 19 2.37 -21.80 -0.94
N VAL A 20 2.64 -22.30 0.27
CA VAL A 20 2.53 -23.74 0.59
C VAL A 20 1.10 -24.23 0.45
N ALA A 21 0.10 -23.46 0.88
CA ALA A 21 -1.30 -23.80 0.72
C ALA A 21 -1.66 -23.98 -0.77
N LYS A 22 -1.30 -23.02 -1.63
CA LYS A 22 -1.58 -23.12 -3.08
C LYS A 22 -0.80 -24.27 -3.73
N MET A 23 0.44 -24.52 -3.29
CA MET A 23 1.23 -25.67 -3.75
C MET A 23 0.57 -27.00 -3.39
N SER A 24 -0.01 -27.11 -2.18
CA SER A 24 -0.60 -28.34 -1.66
C SER A 24 -2.00 -28.61 -2.22
N PHE A 25 -2.83 -27.57 -2.31
CA PHE A 25 -4.25 -27.68 -2.67
C PHE A 25 -4.57 -27.24 -4.11
N LYS A 26 -3.62 -26.59 -4.80
CA LYS A 26 -3.70 -26.21 -6.23
C LYS A 26 -5.06 -25.56 -6.60
N GLU A 27 -5.82 -26.22 -7.48
CA GLU A 27 -7.10 -25.73 -8.01
C GLU A 27 -8.24 -25.69 -6.98
N GLN A 28 -8.08 -26.36 -5.82
CA GLN A 28 -9.08 -26.28 -4.75
C GLN A 28 -9.09 -24.89 -4.08
N ILE A 29 -8.01 -24.14 -4.21
CA ILE A 29 -7.95 -22.75 -3.74
C ILE A 29 -8.27 -21.80 -4.90
N ASP A 30 -9.45 -21.19 -4.85
CA ASP A 30 -9.83 -20.10 -5.76
C ASP A 30 -9.36 -18.76 -5.19
N ASP A 31 -8.25 -18.26 -5.71
CA ASP A 31 -7.63 -17.00 -5.32
C ASP A 31 -8.53 -15.77 -5.58
N LYS A 32 -9.40 -15.84 -6.61
CA LYS A 32 -10.34 -14.76 -6.92
C LYS A 32 -11.43 -14.64 -5.85
N THR A 33 -12.00 -15.72 -5.39
CA THR A 33 -12.99 -15.73 -4.30
C THR A 33 -12.39 -15.19 -3.01
N ILE A 34 -11.17 -15.63 -2.65
CA ILE A 34 -10.50 -15.12 -1.44
C ILE A 34 -10.22 -13.61 -1.56
N THR A 35 -9.80 -13.14 -2.75
CA THR A 35 -9.60 -11.71 -3.02
C THR A 35 -10.89 -10.92 -2.82
N LEU A 36 -12.02 -11.40 -3.34
CA LEU A 36 -13.32 -10.75 -3.17
C LEU A 36 -13.73 -10.66 -1.69
N ILE A 37 -13.58 -11.75 -0.93
CA ILE A 37 -13.86 -11.75 0.52
C ILE A 37 -12.99 -10.72 1.23
N ASN A 38 -11.69 -10.69 0.92
CA ASN A 38 -10.79 -9.75 1.54
C ASN A 38 -11.15 -8.29 1.20
N VAL A 39 -11.31 -7.96 -0.09
CA VAL A 39 -11.51 -6.57 -0.54
C VAL A 39 -12.89 -6.03 -0.14
N TYR A 40 -13.96 -6.82 -0.26
CA TYR A 40 -15.32 -6.34 -0.02
C TYR A 40 -15.79 -6.44 1.43
N PHE A 41 -15.17 -7.31 2.24
CA PHE A 41 -15.59 -7.54 3.61
C PHE A 41 -14.48 -7.23 4.63
N LEU A 42 -13.34 -7.94 4.57
CA LEU A 42 -12.34 -7.81 5.62
C LEU A 42 -11.63 -6.44 5.63
N GLN A 43 -11.33 -5.87 4.47
CA GLN A 43 -10.69 -4.56 4.40
C GLN A 43 -11.58 -3.41 4.87
N VAL A 44 -12.89 -3.60 4.87
CA VAL A 44 -13.84 -2.66 5.49
C VAL A 44 -13.53 -2.51 6.98
N PHE A 45 -13.33 -3.63 7.68
CA PHE A 45 -12.96 -3.62 9.11
C PHE A 45 -11.61 -2.95 9.34
N LEU A 46 -10.61 -3.28 8.52
CA LEU A 46 -9.27 -2.70 8.61
C LEU A 46 -9.31 -1.16 8.47
N THR A 47 -10.04 -0.68 7.46
CA THR A 47 -10.15 0.75 7.21
C THR A 47 -10.92 1.45 8.33
N PHE A 48 -12.04 0.87 8.76
CA PHE A 48 -12.87 1.46 9.79
C PHE A 48 -12.14 1.51 11.13
N TRP A 49 -11.52 0.41 11.54
CA TRP A 49 -10.73 0.33 12.76
C TRP A 49 -9.55 1.32 12.74
N GLY A 50 -8.75 1.32 11.65
CA GLY A 50 -7.58 2.18 11.53
C GLY A 50 -7.91 3.67 11.64
N LEU A 51 -9.09 4.09 11.16
CA LEU A 51 -9.58 5.48 11.25
C LEU A 51 -10.14 5.87 12.62
N LEU A 52 -10.53 4.90 13.45
CA LEU A 52 -11.12 5.14 14.75
C LEU A 52 -10.13 4.97 15.92
N ILE A 53 -8.93 4.40 15.69
CA ILE A 53 -7.92 4.17 16.74
C ILE A 53 -7.56 5.48 17.46
N ARG A 54 -7.52 6.60 16.71
CA ARG A 54 -7.20 7.92 17.27
C ARG A 54 -8.08 8.99 16.63
N PRO A 55 -8.51 10.00 17.40
CA PRO A 55 -9.14 11.19 16.85
C PRO A 55 -8.20 11.88 15.85
N ILE A 56 -8.75 12.26 14.71
CA ILE A 56 -8.03 13.06 13.72
C ILE A 56 -8.08 14.51 14.20
N ASP A 57 -6.94 15.03 14.64
CA ASP A 57 -6.79 16.44 15.02
C ASP A 57 -6.05 17.25 13.96
N SER A 58 -6.10 18.60 14.09
CA SER A 58 -5.49 19.51 13.12
C SER A 58 -3.95 19.42 13.08
N THR A 59 -3.31 19.00 14.17
CA THR A 59 -1.84 18.89 14.27
C THR A 59 -1.30 17.72 13.48
N LEU A 60 -2.10 16.66 13.38
CA LEU A 60 -1.76 15.46 12.63
C LEU A 60 -2.06 15.57 11.11
N PHE A 61 -2.72 16.66 10.69
CA PHE A 61 -3.17 16.80 9.30
C PHE A 61 -2.05 17.15 8.32
N PHE A 62 -0.97 17.77 8.80
CA PHE A 62 0.08 18.31 7.93
C PHE A 62 0.93 17.19 7.29
N ALA A 63 1.36 16.20 8.07
CA ALA A 63 2.16 15.07 7.56
C ALA A 63 1.47 14.27 6.42
N PRO A 64 0.20 13.84 6.57
CA PRO A 64 -0.51 13.15 5.51
C PRO A 64 -0.76 14.01 4.28
N SER A 65 -0.91 15.33 4.44
CA SER A 65 -1.08 16.24 3.30
C SER A 65 0.19 16.34 2.45
N ILE A 66 1.36 16.38 3.07
CA ILE A 66 2.65 16.36 2.36
C ILE A 66 2.88 15.00 1.68
N TYR A 67 2.58 13.90 2.37
CA TYR A 67 2.62 12.57 1.77
C TYR A 67 1.74 12.50 0.52
N LEU A 68 0.49 12.94 0.61
CA LEU A 68 -0.46 12.96 -0.51
C LEU A 68 0.02 13.84 -1.66
N LEU A 69 0.56 15.03 -1.37
CA LEU A 69 1.12 15.93 -2.36
C LEU A 69 2.23 15.25 -3.18
N ILE A 70 3.16 14.59 -2.50
CA ILE A 70 4.26 13.85 -3.15
C ILE A 70 3.69 12.73 -4.05
N ILE A 71 2.75 11.95 -3.54
CA ILE A 71 2.09 10.88 -4.30
C ILE A 71 1.41 11.44 -5.56
N VAL A 72 0.66 12.52 -5.45
CA VAL A 72 -0.05 13.15 -6.58
C VAL A 72 0.94 13.65 -7.64
N ILE A 73 2.03 14.30 -7.23
CA ILE A 73 3.09 14.74 -8.16
C ILE A 73 3.66 13.54 -8.92
N VAL A 74 4.03 12.47 -8.20
CA VAL A 74 4.63 11.27 -8.81
C VAL A 74 3.65 10.56 -9.73
N VAL A 75 2.37 10.45 -9.37
CA VAL A 75 1.34 9.87 -10.25
C VAL A 75 1.21 10.64 -11.55
N ILE A 76 1.14 11.97 -11.48
CA ILE A 76 1.02 12.81 -12.67
C ILE A 76 2.24 12.62 -13.58
N LEU A 77 3.44 12.71 -13.03
CA LEU A 77 4.68 12.52 -13.78
C LEU A 77 4.75 11.11 -14.39
N SER A 78 4.42 10.09 -13.58
CA SER A 78 4.41 8.70 -14.03
C SER A 78 3.39 8.48 -15.16
N ALA A 79 2.17 9.00 -15.03
CA ALA A 79 1.14 8.88 -16.06
C ALA A 79 1.54 9.56 -17.37
N LEU A 80 2.12 10.77 -17.30
CA LEU A 80 2.56 11.51 -18.48
C LEU A 80 3.63 10.75 -19.24
N VAL A 81 4.65 10.23 -18.57
CA VAL A 81 5.76 9.53 -19.22
C VAL A 81 5.36 8.11 -19.60
N ALA A 82 4.65 7.37 -18.76
CA ALA A 82 4.20 6.01 -19.05
C ALA A 82 3.32 5.93 -20.31
N LYS A 83 2.55 6.99 -20.61
CA LYS A 83 1.72 7.09 -21.82
C LYS A 83 2.54 6.94 -23.11
N PHE A 84 3.79 7.40 -23.13
CA PHE A 84 4.69 7.29 -24.28
C PHE A 84 5.50 5.99 -24.26
N LEU A 85 5.62 5.37 -23.09
CA LEU A 85 6.45 4.17 -22.94
C LEU A 85 5.65 2.87 -23.13
N PHE A 86 4.37 2.84 -22.75
CA PHE A 86 3.58 1.61 -22.71
C PHE A 86 2.32 1.76 -23.57
N GLU A 87 2.22 0.97 -24.64
CA GLU A 87 1.07 0.94 -25.56
C GLU A 87 -0.07 0.08 -24.98
N ASP A 88 0.28 -1.02 -24.29
CA ASP A 88 -0.70 -1.89 -23.63
C ASP A 88 -1.35 -1.17 -22.45
N LYS A 89 -2.69 -1.08 -22.47
CA LYS A 89 -3.47 -0.35 -21.45
C LYS A 89 -3.25 -0.88 -20.04
N LYS A 90 -3.06 -2.20 -19.87
CA LYS A 90 -2.84 -2.81 -18.56
C LYS A 90 -1.42 -2.50 -18.06
N GLU A 91 -0.41 -2.55 -18.94
CA GLU A 91 0.95 -2.15 -18.58
C GLU A 91 1.05 -0.65 -18.28
N TYR A 92 0.40 0.20 -19.06
CA TYR A 92 0.29 1.63 -18.76
C TYR A 92 -0.32 1.88 -17.38
N SER A 93 -1.41 1.19 -17.06
CA SER A 93 -2.07 1.29 -15.75
C SER A 93 -1.14 0.87 -14.61
N ILE A 94 -0.48 -0.28 -14.74
CA ILE A 94 0.49 -0.78 -13.76
C ILE A 94 1.68 0.19 -13.62
N ALA A 95 2.25 0.62 -14.76
CA ALA A 95 3.37 1.56 -14.80
C ALA A 95 3.06 2.88 -14.10
N THR A 96 1.81 3.33 -14.15
CA THR A 96 1.38 4.60 -13.54
C THR A 96 1.21 4.48 -12.03
N VAL A 97 0.59 3.38 -11.55
CA VAL A 97 0.07 3.34 -10.18
C VAL A 97 0.79 2.40 -9.23
N ALA A 98 1.43 1.32 -9.73
CA ALA A 98 1.98 0.30 -8.84
C ALA A 98 3.04 0.85 -7.87
N ALA A 99 3.90 1.75 -8.33
CA ALA A 99 4.98 2.31 -7.53
C ALA A 99 4.50 3.21 -6.37
N ILE A 100 3.35 3.88 -6.52
CA ILE A 100 2.84 4.82 -5.51
C ILE A 100 2.07 4.13 -4.38
N ILE A 101 1.60 2.92 -4.60
CA ILE A 101 0.90 2.11 -3.60
C ILE A 101 1.95 1.34 -2.78
N GLY A 102 2.44 1.96 -1.71
CA GLY A 102 3.44 1.38 -0.81
C GLY A 102 2.83 0.50 0.28
N ASN A 103 3.63 -0.41 0.82
CA ASN A 103 3.24 -1.29 1.95
C ASN A 103 3.38 -0.58 3.31
N THR A 104 2.75 0.58 3.41
CA THR A 104 2.82 1.50 4.55
C THR A 104 2.25 0.90 5.84
N GLY A 105 1.18 0.10 5.76
CA GLY A 105 0.55 -0.52 6.92
C GLY A 105 1.34 -1.71 7.47
N ASN A 106 1.56 -2.75 6.63
CA ASN A 106 2.13 -4.01 7.10
C ASN A 106 3.65 -3.94 7.36
N LEU A 107 4.38 -3.06 6.64
CA LEU A 107 5.81 -2.86 6.82
C LEU A 107 6.14 -1.48 7.37
N GLY A 108 5.46 -0.43 6.90
CA GLY A 108 5.78 0.94 7.26
C GLY A 108 5.61 1.20 8.76
N ILE A 109 4.48 0.82 9.35
CA ILE A 109 4.23 1.02 10.78
C ILE A 109 5.30 0.31 11.66
N PRO A 110 5.55 -1.01 11.51
CA PRO A 110 6.57 -1.68 12.30
C PRO A 110 7.98 -1.11 12.11
N ILE A 111 8.33 -0.71 10.89
CA ILE A 111 9.66 -0.15 10.58
C ILE A 111 9.83 1.22 11.21
N ASN A 112 8.82 2.10 11.14
CA ASN A 112 8.87 3.41 11.79
C ASN A 112 8.96 3.27 13.32
N ILE A 113 8.24 2.33 13.93
CA ILE A 113 8.39 2.02 15.37
C ILE A 113 9.82 1.58 15.69
N ALA A 114 10.43 0.75 14.86
CA ALA A 114 11.79 0.26 15.07
C ALA A 114 12.86 1.37 14.90
N ILE A 115 12.60 2.39 14.08
CA ILE A 115 13.52 3.51 13.81
C ILE A 115 13.32 4.65 14.81
N PHE A 116 12.07 5.06 15.07
CA PHE A 116 11.72 6.27 15.80
C PHE A 116 11.04 6.00 17.16
N GLY A 117 10.75 4.72 17.49
CA GLY A 117 10.02 4.36 18.71
C GLY A 117 8.51 4.49 18.58
N GLU A 118 7.80 4.23 19.69
CA GLU A 118 6.33 4.23 19.76
C GLU A 118 5.72 5.62 19.48
N GLU A 119 6.48 6.70 19.68
CA GLU A 119 6.06 8.06 19.37
C GLU A 119 5.72 8.26 17.89
N SER A 120 6.26 7.41 17.01
CA SER A 120 5.97 7.42 15.56
C SER A 120 4.56 6.90 15.21
N ILE A 121 3.92 6.10 16.08
CA ILE A 121 2.66 5.39 15.79
C ILE A 121 1.55 6.33 15.28
N PRO A 122 1.27 7.49 15.90
CA PRO A 122 0.22 8.38 15.40
C PRO A 122 0.45 8.81 13.96
N TYR A 123 1.67 9.25 13.67
CA TYR A 123 2.03 9.83 12.36
C TYR A 123 2.07 8.78 11.26
N THR A 124 2.69 7.63 11.53
CA THR A 124 2.75 6.53 10.55
C THR A 124 1.37 5.95 10.27
N THR A 125 0.50 5.86 11.29
CA THR A 125 -0.89 5.41 11.13
C THR A 125 -1.69 6.35 10.23
N ILE A 126 -1.58 7.67 10.41
CA ILE A 126 -2.28 8.66 9.58
C ILE A 126 -1.74 8.68 8.15
N VAL A 127 -0.43 8.57 7.96
CA VAL A 127 0.17 8.47 6.62
C VAL A 127 -0.31 7.19 5.91
N ASN A 128 -0.31 6.06 6.62
CA ASN A 128 -0.87 4.81 6.08
C ASN A 128 -2.34 4.97 5.69
N LEU A 129 -3.11 5.74 6.45
CA LEU A 129 -4.49 6.02 6.15
C LEU A 129 -4.67 6.74 4.81
N VAL A 130 -3.86 7.77 4.56
CA VAL A 130 -3.86 8.44 3.25
C VAL A 130 -3.49 7.47 2.14
N ASN A 131 -2.51 6.58 2.38
CA ASN A 131 -2.18 5.54 1.41
C ASN A 131 -3.38 4.62 1.11
N VAL A 132 -4.18 4.25 2.11
CA VAL A 132 -5.44 3.49 1.92
C VAL A 132 -6.39 4.24 0.98
N PHE A 133 -6.56 5.56 1.15
CA PHE A 133 -7.34 6.38 0.20
C PHE A 133 -6.75 6.36 -1.20
N VAL A 134 -5.44 6.51 -1.34
CA VAL A 134 -4.74 6.43 -2.63
C VAL A 134 -5.00 5.07 -3.30
N VAL A 135 -4.91 3.98 -2.55
CA VAL A 135 -5.18 2.61 -3.04
C VAL A 135 -6.59 2.52 -3.62
N TYR A 136 -7.61 2.94 -2.85
CA TYR A 136 -9.02 2.73 -3.21
C TYR A 136 -9.64 3.83 -4.05
N THR A 137 -8.89 4.87 -4.38
CA THR A 137 -9.28 5.90 -5.36
C THR A 137 -8.41 5.82 -6.61
N ILE A 138 -7.18 6.32 -6.54
CA ILE A 138 -6.24 6.34 -7.67
C ILE A 138 -5.89 4.92 -8.13
N GLY A 139 -5.63 4.00 -7.18
CA GLY A 139 -5.33 2.60 -7.48
C GLY A 139 -6.47 1.91 -8.22
N VAL A 140 -7.68 1.99 -7.69
CA VAL A 140 -8.89 1.42 -8.31
C VAL A 140 -9.13 2.01 -9.69
N TYR A 141 -9.00 3.34 -9.83
CA TYR A 141 -9.16 4.00 -11.13
C TYR A 141 -8.21 3.42 -12.18
N TYR A 142 -6.92 3.40 -11.91
CA TYR A 142 -5.94 2.93 -12.90
C TYR A 142 -6.00 1.43 -13.15
N TYR A 143 -6.08 0.58 -12.12
CA TYR A 143 -6.21 -0.87 -12.31
C TYR A 143 -7.47 -1.24 -13.08
N SER A 144 -8.58 -0.57 -12.80
CA SER A 144 -9.83 -0.75 -13.52
C SER A 144 -9.73 -0.23 -14.97
N ARG A 145 -9.03 0.89 -15.22
CA ARG A 145 -8.80 1.46 -16.58
C ARG A 145 -8.01 0.54 -17.51
N GLY A 146 -7.26 -0.38 -16.95
CA GLY A 146 -6.59 -1.42 -17.75
C GLY A 146 -7.57 -2.32 -18.50
N THR A 147 -8.80 -2.44 -18.01
CA THR A 147 -9.83 -3.35 -18.54
C THR A 147 -11.12 -2.60 -18.92
N PHE A 148 -11.50 -1.56 -18.18
CA PHE A 148 -12.77 -0.82 -18.34
C PHE A 148 -12.57 0.59 -18.90
N ASP A 149 -13.65 1.23 -19.33
CA ASP A 149 -13.65 2.64 -19.71
C ASP A 149 -13.56 3.57 -18.49
N THR A 150 -13.41 4.89 -18.73
CA THR A 150 -13.27 5.88 -17.67
C THR A 150 -14.47 5.95 -16.74
N LYS A 151 -15.69 5.91 -17.30
CA LYS A 151 -16.93 6.01 -16.53
C LYS A 151 -17.09 4.80 -15.62
N THR A 152 -16.91 3.61 -16.15
CA THR A 152 -16.96 2.36 -15.37
C THR A 152 -15.88 2.32 -14.29
N SER A 153 -14.67 2.81 -14.60
CA SER A 153 -13.57 2.87 -13.63
C SER A 153 -13.87 3.81 -12.46
N LEU A 154 -14.48 4.96 -12.71
CA LEU A 154 -14.96 5.87 -11.66
C LEU A 154 -16.10 5.25 -10.83
N LEU A 155 -17.04 4.59 -11.50
CA LEU A 155 -18.11 3.87 -10.80
C LEU A 155 -17.59 2.73 -9.92
N ASN A 156 -16.50 2.05 -10.33
CA ASN A 156 -15.90 1.01 -9.53
C ASN A 156 -15.32 1.51 -8.20
N ILE A 157 -14.86 2.77 -8.13
CA ILE A 157 -14.47 3.39 -6.86
C ILE A 157 -15.66 3.45 -5.90
N VAL A 158 -16.77 3.98 -6.39
CA VAL A 158 -17.99 4.20 -5.57
C VAL A 158 -18.65 2.88 -5.14
N LYS A 159 -18.47 1.81 -5.91
CA LYS A 159 -19.00 0.47 -5.59
C LYS A 159 -18.25 -0.23 -4.45
N LEU A 160 -17.05 0.21 -4.12
CA LEU A 160 -16.28 -0.44 -3.05
C LEU A 160 -16.81 -0.02 -1.68
N PRO A 161 -17.23 -0.98 -0.82
CA PRO A 161 -17.77 -0.67 0.51
C PRO A 161 -16.73 0.00 1.42
N ILE A 162 -15.46 -0.23 1.16
CA ILE A 162 -14.34 0.36 1.90
C ILE A 162 -14.32 1.90 1.83
N LEU A 163 -14.72 2.49 0.69
CA LEU A 163 -14.82 3.95 0.55
C LEU A 163 -15.88 4.53 1.51
N TRP A 164 -17.03 3.88 1.58
CA TRP A 164 -18.12 4.30 2.45
C TRP A 164 -17.78 4.09 3.93
N ALA A 165 -17.12 2.98 4.23
CA ALA A 165 -16.59 2.73 5.57
C ALA A 165 -15.58 3.81 6.00
N ALA A 166 -14.69 4.21 5.10
CA ALA A 166 -13.72 5.28 5.36
C ALA A 166 -14.43 6.63 5.64
N ILE A 167 -15.39 7.00 4.79
CA ILE A 167 -16.16 8.24 4.98
C ILE A 167 -16.89 8.22 6.34
N LEU A 168 -17.57 7.12 6.65
CA LEU A 168 -18.29 6.99 7.92
C LEU A 168 -17.34 7.06 9.11
N ALA A 169 -16.20 6.35 9.05
CA ALA A 169 -15.22 6.35 10.13
C ALA A 169 -14.60 7.75 10.36
N ILE A 170 -14.31 8.50 9.29
CA ILE A 170 -13.86 9.89 9.37
C ILE A 170 -14.90 10.76 10.06
N LEU A 171 -16.17 10.67 9.65
CA LEU A 171 -17.23 11.44 10.27
C LEU A 171 -17.34 11.13 11.77
N LEU A 172 -17.32 9.85 12.17
CA LEU A 172 -17.34 9.44 13.57
C LEU A 172 -16.14 9.99 14.35
N SER A 173 -14.94 9.94 13.75
CA SER A 173 -13.70 10.43 14.36
C SER A 173 -13.70 11.97 14.52
N VAL A 174 -14.11 12.71 13.49
CA VAL A 174 -14.16 14.18 13.49
C VAL A 174 -15.21 14.70 14.50
N TYR A 175 -16.38 14.06 14.57
CA TYR A 175 -17.42 14.40 15.56
C TYR A 175 -17.18 13.80 16.94
N GLN A 176 -16.06 13.08 17.13
CA GLN A 176 -15.67 12.44 18.39
C GLN A 176 -16.79 11.55 18.98
N ILE A 177 -17.53 10.86 18.10
CA ILE A 177 -18.61 9.97 18.51
C ILE A 177 -18.00 8.75 19.21
N PRO A 178 -18.32 8.50 20.49
CA PRO A 178 -17.74 7.39 21.22
C PRO A 178 -18.22 6.04 20.64
N ILE A 179 -17.28 5.15 20.40
CA ILE A 179 -17.56 3.81 19.92
C ILE A 179 -17.40 2.84 21.10
N HIS A 180 -18.40 1.99 21.30
CA HIS A 180 -18.36 1.00 22.37
C HIS A 180 -17.20 0.02 22.20
N ASP A 181 -16.50 -0.32 23.28
CA ASP A 181 -15.30 -1.18 23.27
C ASP A 181 -15.53 -2.52 22.55
N SER A 182 -16.71 -3.13 22.73
CA SER A 182 -17.04 -4.38 22.03
C SER A 182 -17.05 -4.23 20.50
N ILE A 183 -17.49 -3.06 19.99
CA ILE A 183 -17.44 -2.76 18.55
C ILE A 183 -16.00 -2.54 18.10
N MET A 184 -15.20 -1.80 18.88
CA MET A 184 -13.77 -1.61 18.58
C MET A 184 -13.02 -2.94 18.55
N ASN A 185 -13.29 -3.86 19.48
CA ASN A 185 -12.70 -5.19 19.50
C ASN A 185 -13.12 -6.02 18.28
N MET A 186 -14.38 -5.97 17.88
CA MET A 186 -14.85 -6.63 16.64
C MET A 186 -14.16 -6.08 15.40
N LEU A 187 -14.04 -4.75 15.29
CA LEU A 187 -13.35 -4.09 14.17
C LEU A 187 -11.87 -4.48 14.13
N MET A 188 -11.21 -4.52 15.30
CA MET A 188 -9.82 -4.95 15.44
C MET A 188 -9.62 -6.41 14.97
N MET A 189 -10.49 -7.33 15.37
CA MET A 189 -10.43 -8.73 14.91
C MET A 189 -10.52 -8.82 13.38
N GLY A 190 -11.48 -8.11 12.77
CA GLY A 190 -11.62 -8.06 11.32
C GLY A 190 -10.42 -7.41 10.63
N ALA A 191 -9.81 -6.38 11.23
CA ALA A 191 -8.61 -5.73 10.74
C ALA A 191 -7.41 -6.68 10.70
N TYR A 192 -7.14 -7.41 11.77
CA TYR A 192 -6.07 -8.42 11.80
C TYR A 192 -6.33 -9.56 10.83
N ALA A 193 -7.57 -10.01 10.69
CA ALA A 193 -7.95 -11.01 9.68
C ALA A 193 -7.65 -10.50 8.27
N SER A 194 -7.97 -9.24 7.95
CA SER A 194 -7.67 -8.62 6.66
C SER A 194 -6.17 -8.55 6.37
N MET A 195 -5.37 -8.08 7.34
CA MET A 195 -3.91 -8.00 7.19
C MET A 195 -3.29 -9.37 6.94
N THR A 196 -3.68 -10.37 7.72
CA THR A 196 -3.22 -11.76 7.56
C THR A 196 -3.63 -12.32 6.21
N MET A 197 -4.89 -12.11 5.81
CA MET A 197 -5.40 -12.60 4.51
C MET A 197 -4.70 -11.96 3.32
N GLN A 198 -4.33 -10.68 3.38
CA GLN A 198 -3.57 -10.02 2.31
C GLN A 198 -2.20 -10.67 2.10
N LEU A 199 -1.48 -10.97 3.18
CA LEU A 199 -0.17 -11.61 3.12
C LEU A 199 -0.28 -13.05 2.62
N PHE A 200 -1.29 -13.77 3.09
CA PHE A 200 -1.59 -15.13 2.65
C PHE A 200 -1.94 -15.18 1.15
N LEU A 201 -2.80 -14.28 0.68
CA LEU A 201 -3.14 -14.11 -0.74
C LEU A 201 -1.89 -13.80 -1.58
N PHE A 202 -0.99 -12.97 -1.08
CA PHE A 202 0.25 -12.69 -1.79
C PHE A 202 1.07 -13.99 -2.00
N GLY A 203 1.15 -14.84 -0.97
CA GLY A 203 1.78 -16.16 -1.09
C GLY A 203 1.09 -17.05 -2.13
N ILE A 204 -0.24 -17.07 -2.15
CA ILE A 204 -1.02 -17.80 -3.17
C ILE A 204 -0.67 -17.32 -4.58
N TYR A 205 -0.63 -16.00 -4.80
CA TYR A 205 -0.31 -15.41 -6.10
C TYR A 205 1.16 -15.63 -6.52
N LEU A 206 2.09 -15.76 -5.55
CA LEU A 206 3.48 -16.10 -5.85
C LEU A 206 3.61 -17.49 -6.47
N TYR A 207 2.73 -18.44 -6.11
CA TYR A 207 2.75 -19.76 -6.68
C TYR A 207 2.45 -19.71 -8.19
N GLY A 208 3.36 -20.23 -9.00
CA GLY A 208 3.25 -20.22 -10.46
C GLY A 208 3.51 -18.86 -11.12
N THR A 209 3.93 -17.85 -10.36
CA THR A 209 4.38 -16.57 -10.93
C THR A 209 5.79 -16.72 -11.51
N GLN A 210 5.97 -16.37 -12.79
CA GLN A 210 7.25 -16.39 -13.46
C GLN A 210 7.76 -14.98 -13.69
N ILE A 211 8.83 -14.59 -12.99
CA ILE A 211 9.45 -13.27 -13.13
C ILE A 211 9.88 -13.01 -14.58
N LYS A 212 10.26 -14.05 -15.30
CA LYS A 212 10.68 -13.98 -16.72
C LYS A 212 9.59 -13.49 -17.67
N GLU A 213 8.31 -13.62 -17.29
CA GLU A 213 7.17 -13.17 -18.09
C GLU A 213 6.93 -11.65 -17.98
N VAL A 214 7.56 -10.98 -17.01
CA VAL A 214 7.41 -9.55 -16.82
C VAL A 214 8.37 -8.80 -17.76
N SER A 215 7.85 -7.85 -18.50
CA SER A 215 8.66 -6.97 -19.34
C SER A 215 9.76 -6.30 -18.51
N LYS A 216 11.03 -6.44 -18.94
CA LYS A 216 12.17 -5.76 -18.30
C LYS A 216 11.94 -4.24 -18.23
N LYS A 217 11.34 -3.67 -19.27
CA LYS A 217 10.99 -2.25 -19.34
C LYS A 217 10.04 -1.86 -18.20
N LEU A 218 9.02 -2.67 -17.94
CA LEU A 218 8.05 -2.42 -16.86
C LEU A 218 8.69 -2.57 -15.46
N ILE A 219 9.54 -3.59 -15.27
CA ILE A 219 10.29 -3.77 -14.01
C ILE A 219 11.16 -2.54 -13.73
N ILE A 220 12.01 -2.16 -14.70
CA ILE A 220 12.93 -1.02 -14.55
C ILE A 220 12.14 0.26 -14.26
N TRP A 221 11.05 0.50 -15.00
CA TRP A 221 10.21 1.68 -14.84
C TRP A 221 9.62 1.77 -13.43
N VAL A 222 8.90 0.73 -13.01
CA VAL A 222 8.20 0.71 -11.71
C VAL A 222 9.18 0.83 -10.54
N LEU A 223 10.32 0.12 -10.60
CA LEU A 223 11.33 0.18 -9.56
C LEU A 223 12.07 1.53 -9.53
N SER A 224 12.32 2.14 -10.69
CA SER A 224 12.90 3.48 -10.76
C SER A 224 11.96 4.54 -10.20
N ILE A 225 10.67 4.47 -10.49
CA ILE A 225 9.69 5.35 -9.86
C ILE A 225 9.70 5.14 -8.34
N LYS A 226 9.65 3.87 -7.88
CA LYS A 226 9.52 3.54 -6.46
C LYS A 226 10.75 3.93 -5.64
N PHE A 227 11.94 3.58 -6.11
CA PHE A 227 13.15 3.67 -5.30
C PHE A 227 14.10 4.81 -5.71
N ILE A 228 13.79 5.54 -6.79
CA ILE A 228 14.59 6.70 -7.22
C ILE A 228 13.71 7.95 -7.27
N LEU A 229 12.72 8.01 -8.16
CA LEU A 229 11.96 9.24 -8.39
C LEU A 229 11.16 9.67 -7.15
N LEU A 230 10.42 8.73 -6.55
CA LEU A 230 9.57 9.02 -5.40
C LEU A 230 10.38 9.47 -4.18
N PRO A 231 11.47 8.78 -3.75
CA PRO A 231 12.34 9.27 -2.68
C PRO A 231 13.04 10.59 -3.03
N LEU A 232 13.44 10.81 -4.28
CA LEU A 232 14.08 12.06 -4.69
C LEU A 232 13.13 13.26 -4.57
N ILE A 233 11.90 13.13 -5.06
CA ILE A 233 10.87 14.17 -4.91
C ILE A 233 10.56 14.40 -3.43
N ALA A 234 10.46 13.32 -2.65
CA ALA A 234 10.27 13.41 -1.21
C ALA A 234 11.39 14.22 -0.53
N LEU A 235 12.65 13.93 -0.82
CA LEU A 235 13.79 14.64 -0.28
C LEU A 235 13.76 16.13 -0.65
N ILE A 236 13.53 16.45 -1.94
CA ILE A 236 13.46 17.84 -2.40
C ILE A 236 12.39 18.61 -1.63
N ILE A 237 11.23 18.02 -1.39
CA ILE A 237 10.13 18.67 -0.68
C ILE A 237 10.44 18.76 0.82
N LEU A 238 10.83 17.64 1.46
CA LEU A 238 11.00 17.55 2.90
C LEU A 238 12.16 18.39 3.44
N VAL A 239 13.25 18.54 2.68
CA VAL A 239 14.38 19.43 3.08
C VAL A 239 13.94 20.90 3.12
N ASN A 240 13.04 21.31 2.23
CA ASN A 240 12.60 22.71 2.09
C ASN A 240 11.37 23.09 2.94
N ILE A 241 10.82 22.18 3.73
CA ILE A 241 9.67 22.42 4.60
C ILE A 241 10.15 22.49 6.06
N GLU A 242 9.67 23.47 6.82
CA GLU A 242 9.84 23.49 8.27
C GLU A 242 8.87 22.50 8.93
N MET A 243 9.42 21.40 9.42
CA MET A 243 8.68 20.32 10.07
C MET A 243 9.62 19.57 11.02
N ASP A 244 9.08 18.96 12.05
CA ASP A 244 9.82 18.09 12.97
C ASP A 244 10.59 16.99 12.20
N LYS A 245 11.83 16.74 12.61
CA LYS A 245 12.73 15.78 11.93
C LYS A 245 12.18 14.35 11.92
N MET A 246 11.56 13.92 13.02
CA MET A 246 10.96 12.60 13.12
C MET A 246 9.80 12.46 12.11
N ILE A 247 8.95 13.50 12.00
CA ILE A 247 7.81 13.48 11.08
C ILE A 247 8.29 13.46 9.63
N LYS A 248 9.32 14.26 9.27
CA LYS A 248 9.97 14.18 7.95
C LYS A 248 10.48 12.77 7.66
N GLY A 249 11.17 12.19 8.64
CA GLY A 249 11.70 10.84 8.55
C GLY A 249 10.61 9.79 8.34
N ILE A 250 9.50 9.89 9.06
CA ILE A 250 8.35 8.98 8.92
C ILE A 250 7.78 9.07 7.50
N ILE A 251 7.51 10.29 6.99
CA ILE A 251 7.00 10.48 5.63
C ILE A 251 7.95 9.86 4.61
N PHE A 252 9.26 10.11 4.74
CA PHE A 252 10.28 9.57 3.85
C PHE A 252 10.32 8.04 3.87
N ILE A 253 10.34 7.44 5.05
CA ILE A 253 10.35 5.98 5.22
C ILE A 253 9.06 5.36 4.65
N GLU A 254 7.89 5.95 4.89
CA GLU A 254 6.63 5.46 4.32
C GLU A 254 6.60 5.51 2.78
N LEU A 255 7.18 6.55 2.19
CA LEU A 255 7.33 6.66 0.73
C LEU A 255 8.33 5.64 0.17
N LEU A 256 9.32 5.24 0.95
CA LEU A 256 10.33 4.24 0.58
C LEU A 256 9.82 2.80 0.69
N MET A 257 8.69 2.53 1.39
CA MET A 257 8.15 1.17 1.55
C MET A 257 7.98 0.47 0.19
N PRO A 258 8.24 -0.85 0.08
CA PRO A 258 8.09 -1.57 -1.18
C PRO A 258 6.63 -1.56 -1.65
N LEU A 259 6.37 -2.07 -2.85
CA LEU A 259 5.01 -2.16 -3.38
C LEU A 259 4.11 -2.96 -2.44
N ALA A 260 2.91 -2.44 -2.17
CA ALA A 260 1.94 -3.14 -1.32
C ALA A 260 1.32 -4.36 -2.01
N VAL A 261 0.95 -5.36 -1.21
CA VAL A 261 0.14 -6.50 -1.64
C VAL A 261 -1.23 -6.05 -2.18
N ALA A 262 -1.73 -4.91 -1.73
CA ALA A 262 -2.96 -4.30 -2.26
C ALA A 262 -2.93 -4.11 -3.79
N ASN A 263 -1.75 -3.87 -4.38
CA ASN A 263 -1.59 -3.86 -5.85
C ASN A 263 -2.02 -5.19 -6.49
N VAL A 264 -1.64 -6.33 -5.89
CA VAL A 264 -2.00 -7.66 -6.40
C VAL A 264 -3.51 -7.89 -6.30
N ASN A 265 -4.11 -7.51 -5.17
CA ASN A 265 -5.56 -7.62 -4.94
C ASN A 265 -6.35 -6.82 -5.98
N LEU A 266 -5.97 -5.56 -6.23
CA LEU A 266 -6.62 -4.73 -7.24
C LEU A 266 -6.37 -5.25 -8.66
N ALA A 267 -5.16 -5.69 -8.97
CA ALA A 267 -4.86 -6.29 -10.27
C ALA A 267 -5.66 -7.56 -10.52
N SER A 268 -5.89 -8.38 -9.49
CA SER A 268 -6.74 -9.57 -9.57
C SER A 268 -8.21 -9.19 -9.73
N LEU A 269 -8.71 -8.27 -8.91
CA LEU A 269 -10.10 -7.82 -8.94
C LEU A 269 -10.50 -7.28 -10.32
N TYR A 270 -9.61 -6.52 -10.96
CA TYR A 270 -9.85 -5.88 -12.26
C TYR A 270 -9.18 -6.58 -13.45
N GLU A 271 -8.67 -7.78 -13.26
CA GLU A 271 -8.02 -8.60 -14.31
C GLU A 271 -6.87 -7.86 -15.03
N CYS A 272 -6.14 -7.01 -14.29
CA CYS A 272 -5.04 -6.19 -14.78
C CYS A 272 -3.69 -6.89 -14.56
N LYS A 273 -3.43 -7.98 -15.28
CA LYS A 273 -2.18 -8.77 -15.23
C LYS A 273 -1.72 -9.11 -13.79
N PRO A 274 -2.51 -9.80 -12.94
CA PRO A 274 -2.18 -10.01 -11.52
C PRO A 274 -0.83 -10.70 -11.31
N LYS A 275 -0.45 -11.68 -12.13
CA LYS A 275 0.87 -12.36 -12.05
C LYS A 275 2.03 -11.40 -12.28
N VAL A 276 1.89 -10.45 -13.22
CA VAL A 276 2.90 -9.40 -13.47
C VAL A 276 3.05 -8.51 -12.24
N VAL A 277 1.93 -8.08 -11.66
CA VAL A 277 1.94 -7.23 -10.45
C VAL A 277 2.52 -8.00 -9.26
N THR A 278 2.20 -9.28 -9.10
CA THR A 278 2.78 -10.14 -8.05
C THR A 278 4.31 -10.19 -8.16
N ALA A 279 4.83 -10.39 -9.38
CA ALA A 279 6.28 -10.39 -9.59
C ALA A 279 6.93 -9.04 -9.24
N LEU A 280 6.29 -7.92 -9.60
CA LEU A 280 6.77 -6.58 -9.24
C LEU A 280 6.79 -6.36 -7.72
N VAL A 281 5.73 -6.77 -7.01
CA VAL A 281 5.67 -6.70 -5.54
C VAL A 281 6.78 -7.55 -4.92
N PHE A 282 7.00 -8.77 -5.41
CA PHE A 282 8.07 -9.64 -4.93
C PHE A 282 9.46 -9.03 -5.14
N ILE A 283 9.76 -8.55 -6.36
CA ILE A 283 11.04 -7.94 -6.69
C ILE A 283 11.28 -6.70 -5.82
N SER A 284 10.29 -5.82 -5.68
CA SER A 284 10.41 -4.62 -4.86
C SER A 284 10.62 -4.94 -3.39
N SER A 285 9.92 -5.93 -2.85
CA SER A 285 10.08 -6.38 -1.46
C SER A 285 11.47 -6.97 -1.20
N SER A 286 12.01 -7.73 -2.17
CA SER A 286 13.36 -8.29 -2.08
C SER A 286 14.44 -7.21 -2.12
N LEU A 287 14.30 -6.23 -3.02
CA LEU A 287 15.25 -5.10 -3.11
C LEU A 287 15.17 -4.19 -1.88
N PHE A 288 13.99 -4.03 -1.31
CA PHE A 288 13.77 -3.19 -0.14
C PHE A 288 14.62 -3.61 1.06
N LEU A 289 14.90 -4.91 1.23
CA LEU A 289 15.75 -5.41 2.32
C LEU A 289 17.16 -4.76 2.33
N GLY A 290 17.69 -4.35 1.17
CA GLY A 290 18.93 -3.59 1.07
C GLY A 290 18.70 -2.08 1.09
N ILE A 291 17.65 -1.61 0.42
CA ILE A 291 17.36 -0.18 0.23
C ILE A 291 17.01 0.51 1.54
N ILE A 292 16.36 -0.18 2.48
CA ILE A 292 15.99 0.41 3.78
C ILE A 292 17.21 0.94 4.55
N PHE A 293 18.36 0.27 4.47
CA PHE A 293 19.57 0.73 5.13
C PHE A 293 20.08 2.04 4.55
N LEU A 294 20.00 2.22 3.21
CA LEU A 294 20.31 3.49 2.56
C LEU A 294 19.29 4.56 2.96
N GLY A 295 18.02 4.20 3.06
CA GLY A 295 16.96 5.10 3.52
C GLY A 295 17.23 5.64 4.93
N VAL A 296 17.62 4.78 5.86
CA VAL A 296 17.97 5.19 7.23
C VAL A 296 19.18 6.14 7.25
N GLU A 297 20.20 5.89 6.41
CA GLU A 297 21.33 6.83 6.30
C GLU A 297 20.92 8.20 5.76
N ILE A 298 19.98 8.25 4.84
CA ILE A 298 19.46 9.50 4.26
C ILE A 298 18.72 10.35 5.30
N LEU A 299 18.13 9.74 6.34
CA LEU A 299 17.45 10.49 7.42
C LEU A 299 18.34 11.52 8.11
N LYS A 300 19.67 11.35 8.05
CA LYS A 300 20.64 12.30 8.62
C LYS A 300 20.60 13.67 7.93
N PHE A 301 20.06 13.73 6.72
CA PHE A 301 19.99 14.96 5.91
C PHE A 301 18.60 15.64 5.97
N LEU A 302 17.61 15.05 6.64
CA LEU A 302 16.28 15.60 6.89
C LEU A 302 16.22 16.31 8.24
#